data_9aeb6c9de77b6dc9bbac8665b9f60cc0
#
_entry.id   9aeb6c9de77b6dc9bbac8665b9f60cc0
#
_cell.length_a   1.000
_cell.length_b   1.000
_cell.length_c   1.000
_cell.angle_alpha   90.00
_cell.angle_beta   90.00
_cell.angle_gamma   90.00
#
_symmetry.space_group_name_H-M   'P 1'
#
loop_
_entity.id
_entity.type
_entity.pdbx_description
1 polymer ?
#
loop_
_entity_poly.entity_id
_entity_poly.type
_entity_poly.pdbx_seq_one_letter_code
_entity_poly.pdbx_strand_id
1 'polypeptide(L)'
;MRWILHGVLFVALAAGVFSLLPRLGGLTRDASGLRHARPAFIVAAVVAQAASLGCYAQLYRRILAALGAKVRFRLAADVVLASFFVSHLTPFGSATGTLVNVSTLEADGIEASTTGEGIALTSLMSTVALIVLFGTGFVATAGRHLSRTYLTIAGVALFLVVAVLAVVFAVGAHPAIAGRAARRLARVARRFRPGIDPEQAAQTGSRLASLARSALSGRAFLASFGFASGDLLFDLLSLDLMFLALHYQPGFGPLAVAYAAANIASAIPVTPGGLGVVEVTLVAITVGFGAPRATAVLAVLGYRIVNYWLPLLPGAVAYLRVRLRSAKAGPSRPSAG
;
A
#
# COMPACT_ATOMS: atom_id res chain seq x y z
N MET A 1 22.42 -18.07 -4.66
CA MET A 1 22.25 -18.81 -3.38
C MET A 1 21.58 -18.01 -2.27
N ARG A 2 22.00 -16.77 -1.96
CA ARG A 2 21.33 -15.91 -0.92
C ARG A 2 19.85 -15.63 -1.20
N TRP A 3 19.42 -15.45 -2.44
CA TRP A 3 18.02 -15.20 -2.83
C TRP A 3 17.10 -16.42 -2.62
N ILE A 4 17.62 -17.63 -2.83
CA ILE A 4 16.87 -18.87 -2.57
C ILE A 4 16.63 -19.05 -1.09
N LEU A 5 17.64 -18.75 -0.26
CA LEU A 5 17.53 -18.82 1.19
C LEU A 5 16.50 -17.83 1.74
N HIS A 6 16.46 -16.59 1.21
CA HIS A 6 15.46 -15.60 1.59
C HIS A 6 14.05 -16.01 1.13
N GLY A 7 13.91 -16.59 -0.06
CA GLY A 7 12.64 -17.13 -0.55
C GLY A 7 12.13 -18.29 0.31
N VAL A 8 13.02 -19.21 0.69
CA VAL A 8 12.68 -20.34 1.58
C VAL A 8 12.32 -19.85 2.99
N LEU A 9 13.07 -18.88 3.52
CA LEU A 9 12.77 -18.29 4.84
C LEU A 9 11.41 -17.56 4.82
N PHE A 10 11.12 -16.85 3.74
CA PHE A 10 9.85 -16.17 3.54
C PHE A 10 8.68 -17.17 3.46
N VAL A 11 8.81 -18.22 2.67
CA VAL A 11 7.80 -19.29 2.55
C VAL A 11 7.61 -20.00 3.89
N ALA A 12 8.70 -20.28 4.62
CA ALA A 12 8.64 -20.91 5.95
C ALA A 12 7.97 -19.99 6.98
N LEU A 13 8.25 -18.69 6.96
CA LEU A 13 7.64 -17.70 7.85
C LEU A 13 6.16 -17.50 7.52
N ALA A 14 5.83 -17.42 6.25
CA ALA A 14 4.45 -17.38 5.77
C ALA A 14 3.67 -18.64 6.15
N ALA A 15 4.23 -19.82 5.92
CA ALA A 15 3.63 -21.09 6.33
C ALA A 15 3.48 -21.17 7.86
N GLY A 16 4.45 -20.65 8.62
CA GLY A 16 4.39 -20.52 10.08
C GLY A 16 3.22 -19.64 10.54
N VAL A 17 3.11 -18.44 9.99
CA VAL A 17 1.99 -17.52 10.28
C VAL A 17 0.65 -18.15 9.90
N PHE A 18 0.53 -18.71 8.69
CA PHE A 18 -0.67 -19.39 8.25
C PHE A 18 -1.03 -20.64 9.07
N SER A 19 -0.05 -21.34 9.63
CA SER A 19 -0.30 -22.51 10.50
C SER A 19 -0.65 -22.13 11.93
N LEU A 20 -0.18 -20.97 12.42
CA LEU A 20 -0.43 -20.51 13.79
C LEU A 20 -1.77 -19.76 13.93
N LEU A 21 -2.18 -19.00 12.90
CA LEU A 21 -3.44 -18.25 12.92
C LEU A 21 -4.67 -19.12 13.18
N PRO A 22 -4.86 -20.29 12.53
CA PRO A 22 -5.95 -21.20 12.84
C PRO A 22 -5.94 -21.73 14.28
N ARG A 23 -4.73 -21.99 14.82
CA ARG A 23 -4.56 -22.47 16.21
C ARG A 23 -4.92 -21.39 17.23
N LEU A 24 -4.59 -20.12 16.96
CA LEU A 24 -4.95 -18.97 17.79
C LEU A 24 -6.46 -18.68 17.74
N GLY A 25 -7.14 -19.05 16.64
CA GLY A 25 -8.59 -18.87 16.44
C GLY A 25 -9.48 -19.98 17.03
N GLY A 26 -8.92 -21.08 17.52
CA GLY A 26 -9.73 -22.24 17.95
C GLY A 26 -10.41 -23.01 16.80
N LEU A 27 -9.91 -22.81 15.56
CA LEU A 27 -10.51 -23.28 14.30
C LEU A 27 -10.46 -24.79 14.07
N THR A 28 -9.82 -25.56 14.97
CA THR A 28 -9.78 -27.02 14.85
C THR A 28 -11.16 -27.70 14.94
N ARG A 29 -12.20 -26.96 15.36
CA ARG A 29 -13.58 -27.46 15.47
C ARG A 29 -14.57 -26.90 14.43
N ASP A 30 -14.23 -25.81 13.70
CA ASP A 30 -15.19 -25.08 12.84
C ASP A 30 -14.76 -24.95 11.36
N ALA A 31 -14.00 -25.92 10.82
CA ALA A 31 -13.77 -26.02 9.37
C ALA A 31 -15.07 -26.18 8.53
N SER A 32 -16.21 -26.37 9.19
CA SER A 32 -17.55 -26.38 8.59
C SER A 32 -17.91 -25.07 7.89
N GLY A 33 -17.43 -23.91 8.40
CA GLY A 33 -17.68 -22.60 7.78
C GLY A 33 -17.13 -22.47 6.35
N LEU A 34 -16.00 -23.13 6.03
CA LEU A 34 -15.44 -23.13 4.68
C LEU A 34 -16.26 -23.97 3.68
N ARG A 35 -16.93 -25.02 4.15
CA ARG A 35 -17.77 -25.89 3.29
C ARG A 35 -19.03 -25.18 2.79
N HIS A 36 -19.48 -24.15 3.49
CA HIS A 36 -20.66 -23.35 3.16
C HIS A 36 -20.30 -21.98 2.58
N ALA A 37 -19.01 -21.72 2.34
CA ALA A 37 -18.58 -20.46 1.73
C ALA A 37 -19.19 -20.29 0.34
N ARG A 38 -19.69 -19.10 0.04
CA ARG A 38 -20.30 -18.77 -1.25
C ARG A 38 -19.21 -18.44 -2.29
N PRO A 39 -18.94 -19.30 -3.28
CA PRO A 39 -17.82 -19.11 -4.22
C PRO A 39 -17.98 -17.84 -5.09
N ALA A 40 -19.20 -17.42 -5.36
CA ALA A 40 -19.45 -16.18 -6.12
C ALA A 40 -18.83 -14.95 -5.48
N PHE A 41 -18.87 -14.82 -4.16
CA PHE A 41 -18.24 -13.71 -3.45
C PHE A 41 -16.71 -13.78 -3.47
N ILE A 42 -16.13 -14.99 -3.46
CA ILE A 42 -14.68 -15.19 -3.59
C ILE A 42 -14.21 -14.74 -4.98
N VAL A 43 -14.93 -15.12 -6.04
CA VAL A 43 -14.63 -14.66 -7.40
C VAL A 43 -14.78 -13.14 -7.50
N ALA A 44 -15.86 -12.58 -6.94
CA ALA A 44 -16.06 -11.14 -6.91
C ALA A 44 -14.94 -10.40 -6.16
N ALA A 45 -14.42 -10.98 -5.07
CA ALA A 45 -13.27 -10.42 -4.34
C ALA A 45 -11.99 -10.40 -5.20
N VAL A 46 -11.73 -11.44 -5.98
CA VAL A 46 -10.62 -11.48 -6.94
C VAL A 46 -10.77 -10.40 -8.01
N VAL A 47 -11.97 -10.21 -8.54
CA VAL A 47 -12.25 -9.15 -9.53
C VAL A 47 -12.08 -7.76 -8.90
N ALA A 48 -12.57 -7.54 -7.68
CA ALA A 48 -12.38 -6.31 -6.94
C ALA A 48 -10.88 -6.02 -6.72
N GLN A 49 -10.09 -7.03 -6.35
CA GLN A 49 -8.65 -6.89 -6.20
C GLN A 49 -7.94 -6.53 -7.50
N ALA A 50 -8.33 -7.13 -8.62
CA ALA A 50 -7.79 -6.77 -9.93
C ALA A 50 -8.15 -5.33 -10.32
N ALA A 51 -9.36 -4.87 -9.98
CA ALA A 51 -9.78 -3.49 -10.18
C ALA A 51 -8.98 -2.50 -9.30
N SER A 52 -8.71 -2.85 -8.04
CA SER A 52 -7.85 -2.09 -7.12
C SER A 52 -6.47 -1.88 -7.75
N LEU A 53 -5.77 -2.96 -8.13
CA LEU A 53 -4.46 -2.89 -8.77
C LEU A 53 -4.48 -2.08 -10.09
N GLY A 54 -5.58 -2.18 -10.85
CA GLY A 54 -5.82 -1.37 -12.05
C GLY A 54 -5.94 0.12 -11.75
N CYS A 55 -6.66 0.47 -10.68
CA CYS A 55 -6.78 1.85 -10.20
C CYS A 55 -5.42 2.40 -9.74
N TYR A 56 -4.64 1.61 -8.98
CA TYR A 56 -3.31 2.02 -8.55
C TYR A 56 -2.35 2.24 -9.73
N ALA A 57 -2.34 1.33 -10.72
CA ALA A 57 -1.55 1.49 -11.93
C ALA A 57 -1.96 2.72 -12.74
N GLN A 58 -3.26 3.02 -12.79
CA GLN A 58 -3.78 4.21 -13.48
C GLN A 58 -3.46 5.50 -12.73
N LEU A 59 -3.52 5.49 -11.40
CA LEU A 59 -3.06 6.59 -10.54
C LEU A 59 -1.58 6.90 -10.84
N TYR A 60 -0.72 5.88 -10.77
CA TYR A 60 0.70 6.02 -11.02
C TYR A 60 0.99 6.58 -12.41
N ARG A 61 0.35 6.03 -13.45
CA ARG A 61 0.45 6.52 -14.82
C ARG A 61 0.05 7.99 -14.95
N ARG A 62 -1.02 8.42 -14.30
CA ARG A 62 -1.49 9.82 -14.34
C ARG A 62 -0.52 10.78 -13.68
N ILE A 63 0.04 10.38 -12.57
CA ILE A 63 1.04 11.18 -11.84
C ILE A 63 2.30 11.33 -12.68
N LEU A 64 2.80 10.24 -13.29
CA LEU A 64 3.95 10.32 -14.21
C LEU A 64 3.64 11.23 -15.40
N ALA A 65 2.43 11.16 -15.96
CA ALA A 65 2.03 12.04 -17.05
C ALA A 65 1.99 13.52 -16.63
N ALA A 66 1.57 13.82 -15.40
CA ALA A 66 1.60 15.18 -14.85
C ALA A 66 3.04 15.70 -14.62
N LEU A 67 4.00 14.79 -14.43
CA LEU A 67 5.44 15.09 -14.36
C LEU A 67 6.10 15.13 -15.75
N GLY A 68 5.34 15.04 -16.84
CA GLY A 68 5.82 15.07 -18.22
C GLY A 68 6.19 13.70 -18.81
N ALA A 69 6.17 12.63 -18.03
CA ALA A 69 6.52 11.28 -18.47
C ALA A 69 5.29 10.52 -18.98
N LYS A 70 5.18 10.33 -20.30
CA LYS A 70 4.06 9.61 -20.92
C LYS A 70 4.30 8.11 -20.92
N VAL A 71 3.69 7.40 -20.01
CA VAL A 71 3.79 5.94 -19.86
C VAL A 71 2.50 5.26 -20.37
N ARG A 72 2.64 4.16 -21.13
CA ARG A 72 1.48 3.31 -21.53
C ARG A 72 0.95 2.57 -20.29
N PHE A 73 -0.38 2.37 -20.22
CA PHE A 73 -1.01 1.68 -19.08
C PHE A 73 -0.38 0.28 -18.80
N ARG A 74 -0.11 -0.48 -19.86
CA ARG A 74 0.53 -1.82 -19.71
C ARG A 74 1.89 -1.75 -19.03
N LEU A 75 2.72 -0.75 -19.37
CA LEU A 75 4.01 -0.57 -18.73
C LEU A 75 3.85 -0.13 -17.26
N ALA A 76 2.96 0.81 -16.97
CA ALA A 76 2.67 1.22 -15.60
C ALA A 76 2.16 0.01 -14.75
N ALA A 77 1.29 -0.83 -15.30
CA ALA A 77 0.81 -2.03 -14.65
C ALA A 77 1.95 -3.06 -14.44
N ASP A 78 2.79 -3.31 -15.45
CA ASP A 78 3.94 -4.22 -15.33
C ASP A 78 4.92 -3.70 -14.25
N VAL A 79 5.20 -2.39 -14.20
CA VAL A 79 6.07 -1.78 -13.21
C VAL A 79 5.50 -1.91 -11.80
N VAL A 80 4.21 -1.60 -11.63
CA VAL A 80 3.52 -1.72 -10.33
C VAL A 80 3.53 -3.16 -9.84
N LEU A 81 3.14 -4.12 -10.69
CA LEU A 81 3.11 -5.55 -10.34
C LEU A 81 4.50 -6.13 -10.06
N ALA A 82 5.52 -5.76 -10.86
CA ALA A 82 6.90 -6.18 -10.65
C ALA A 82 7.46 -5.61 -9.33
N SER A 83 7.19 -4.33 -9.06
CA SER A 83 7.59 -3.69 -7.80
C SER A 83 6.88 -4.33 -6.60
N PHE A 84 5.58 -4.62 -6.73
CA PHE A 84 4.81 -5.34 -5.72
C PHE A 84 5.43 -6.71 -5.43
N PHE A 85 5.68 -7.51 -6.47
CA PHE A 85 6.31 -8.83 -6.34
C PHE A 85 7.63 -8.78 -5.58
N VAL A 86 8.55 -7.89 -5.98
CA VAL A 86 9.87 -7.78 -5.34
C VAL A 86 9.75 -7.24 -3.92
N SER A 87 8.87 -6.25 -3.69
CA SER A 87 8.65 -5.66 -2.37
C SER A 87 8.15 -6.67 -1.34
N HIS A 88 7.32 -7.62 -1.76
CA HIS A 88 6.73 -8.61 -0.87
C HIS A 88 7.63 -9.81 -0.61
N LEU A 89 8.64 -10.06 -1.47
CA LEU A 89 9.58 -11.16 -1.33
C LEU A 89 10.89 -10.80 -0.61
N THR A 90 11.15 -9.51 -0.36
CA THR A 90 12.42 -9.06 0.21
C THR A 90 12.25 -8.40 1.57
N PRO A 91 13.20 -8.59 2.51
CA PRO A 91 13.11 -8.01 3.86
C PRO A 91 13.06 -6.47 3.89
N PHE A 92 13.62 -5.80 2.89
CA PHE A 92 13.58 -4.34 2.70
C PHE A 92 12.72 -3.99 1.49
N GLY A 93 11.55 -4.59 1.38
CA GLY A 93 10.72 -4.68 0.21
C GLY A 93 10.42 -3.36 -0.47
N SER A 94 10.06 -2.31 0.26
CA SER A 94 9.77 -0.99 -0.32
C SER A 94 10.97 -0.40 -1.07
N ALA A 95 12.18 -0.53 -0.53
CA ALA A 95 13.38 -0.03 -1.19
C ALA A 95 13.72 -0.83 -2.46
N THR A 96 13.62 -2.17 -2.41
CA THR A 96 13.90 -3.01 -3.58
C THR A 96 12.84 -2.88 -4.66
N GLY A 97 11.56 -2.73 -4.32
CA GLY A 97 10.49 -2.41 -5.26
C GLY A 97 10.69 -1.07 -5.94
N THR A 98 11.13 -0.05 -5.19
CA THR A 98 11.49 1.27 -5.74
C THR A 98 12.64 1.15 -6.75
N LEU A 99 13.68 0.38 -6.45
CA LEU A 99 14.79 0.16 -7.39
C LEU A 99 14.33 -0.53 -8.69
N VAL A 100 13.45 -1.52 -8.61
CA VAL A 100 12.87 -2.15 -9.81
C VAL A 100 12.06 -1.14 -10.62
N ASN A 101 11.30 -0.29 -9.96
CA ASN A 101 10.51 0.76 -10.59
C ASN A 101 11.40 1.75 -11.34
N VAL A 102 12.42 2.30 -10.65
CA VAL A 102 13.36 3.26 -11.24
C VAL A 102 14.11 2.62 -12.42
N SER A 103 14.74 1.47 -12.24
CA SER A 103 15.53 0.82 -13.31
C SER A 103 14.70 0.46 -14.53
N THR A 104 13.40 0.17 -14.34
CA THR A 104 12.51 -0.16 -15.47
C THR A 104 12.16 1.07 -16.27
N LEU A 105 11.82 2.18 -15.61
CA LEU A 105 11.45 3.41 -16.30
C LEU A 105 12.65 4.14 -16.88
N GLU A 106 13.85 4.02 -16.30
CA GLU A 106 15.10 4.49 -16.88
C GLU A 106 15.40 3.76 -18.20
N ALA A 107 15.17 2.45 -18.28
CA ALA A 107 15.31 1.70 -19.52
C ALA A 107 14.33 2.15 -20.63
N ASP A 108 13.21 2.78 -20.25
CA ASP A 108 12.25 3.43 -21.17
C ASP A 108 12.54 4.94 -21.38
N GLY A 109 13.69 5.46 -20.90
CA GLY A 109 14.13 6.84 -21.08
C GLY A 109 13.53 7.85 -20.10
N ILE A 110 12.95 7.41 -18.99
CA ILE A 110 12.42 8.30 -17.95
C ILE A 110 13.46 8.46 -16.85
N GLU A 111 13.78 9.69 -16.48
CA GLU A 111 14.77 9.98 -15.46
C GLU A 111 14.39 9.38 -14.08
N ALA A 112 15.42 8.90 -13.36
CA ALA A 112 15.26 8.38 -11.99
C ALA A 112 14.61 9.39 -11.05
N SER A 113 14.95 10.68 -11.19
CA SER A 113 14.35 11.77 -10.42
C SER A 113 12.84 11.86 -10.62
N THR A 114 12.38 11.85 -11.88
CA THR A 114 10.94 11.87 -12.24
C THR A 114 10.21 10.64 -11.72
N THR A 115 10.84 9.47 -11.80
CA THR A 115 10.28 8.23 -11.25
C THR A 115 10.15 8.31 -9.74
N GLY A 116 11.16 8.78 -9.02
CA GLY A 116 11.14 8.98 -7.57
C GLY A 116 10.07 9.97 -7.13
N GLU A 117 9.92 11.09 -7.84
CA GLU A 117 8.85 12.07 -7.63
C GLU A 117 7.46 11.45 -7.88
N GLY A 118 7.33 10.64 -8.91
CA GLY A 118 6.11 9.90 -9.22
C GLY A 118 5.70 8.94 -8.11
N ILE A 119 6.64 8.17 -7.56
CA ILE A 119 6.40 7.27 -6.43
C ILE A 119 5.96 8.07 -5.19
N ALA A 120 6.67 9.15 -4.87
CA ALA A 120 6.36 9.99 -3.71
C ALA A 120 4.96 10.62 -3.79
N LEU A 121 4.60 11.17 -4.95
CA LEU A 121 3.28 11.77 -5.17
C LEU A 121 2.16 10.72 -5.17
N THR A 122 2.40 9.53 -5.74
CA THR A 122 1.44 8.41 -5.69
C THR A 122 1.19 7.99 -4.25
N SER A 123 2.25 7.81 -3.46
CA SER A 123 2.15 7.47 -2.04
C SER A 123 1.40 8.56 -1.25
N LEU A 124 1.65 9.83 -1.55
CA LEU A 124 0.93 10.95 -0.94
C LEU A 124 -0.58 10.88 -1.24
N MET A 125 -0.96 10.68 -2.52
CA MET A 125 -2.37 10.56 -2.92
C MET A 125 -3.08 9.38 -2.24
N SER A 126 -2.41 8.21 -2.20
CA SER A 126 -2.93 7.02 -1.52
C SER A 126 -3.07 7.26 -0.01
N THR A 127 -2.12 7.96 0.61
CA THR A 127 -2.20 8.32 2.04
C THR A 127 -3.38 9.26 2.30
N VAL A 128 -3.58 10.28 1.49
CA VAL A 128 -4.73 11.20 1.61
C VAL A 128 -6.05 10.42 1.49
N ALA A 129 -6.16 9.55 0.47
CA ALA A 129 -7.35 8.73 0.28
C ALA A 129 -7.60 7.77 1.46
N LEU A 130 -6.53 7.15 2.00
CA LEU A 130 -6.62 6.26 3.17
C LEU A 130 -7.16 6.99 4.40
N ILE A 131 -6.77 8.24 4.59
CA ILE A 131 -7.20 9.05 5.71
C ILE A 131 -8.66 9.47 5.58
N VAL A 132 -9.07 9.85 4.37
CA VAL A 132 -10.48 10.14 4.09
C VAL A 132 -11.31 8.87 4.32
N LEU A 133 -10.84 7.70 3.88
CA LEU A 133 -11.49 6.41 4.13
C LEU A 133 -11.59 6.11 5.63
N PHE A 134 -10.50 6.31 6.39
CA PHE A 134 -10.49 6.12 7.83
C PHE A 134 -11.48 7.06 8.53
N GLY A 135 -11.47 8.34 8.17
CA GLY A 135 -12.38 9.35 8.73
C GLY A 135 -13.85 9.05 8.44
N THR A 136 -14.18 8.68 7.19
CA THR A 136 -15.55 8.29 6.81
C THR A 136 -15.99 7.00 7.52
N GLY A 137 -15.11 6.02 7.64
CA GLY A 137 -15.36 4.81 8.41
C GLY A 137 -15.61 5.10 9.88
N PHE A 138 -14.80 5.98 10.47
CA PHE A 138 -14.95 6.40 11.87
C PHE A 138 -16.29 7.11 12.11
N VAL A 139 -16.67 8.07 11.27
CA VAL A 139 -17.97 8.75 11.35
C VAL A 139 -19.12 7.76 11.19
N ALA A 140 -19.02 6.81 10.25
CA ALA A 140 -20.04 5.78 10.04
C ALA A 140 -20.20 4.80 11.23
N THR A 141 -19.19 4.70 12.11
CA THR A 141 -19.28 3.90 13.35
C THR A 141 -19.78 4.68 14.56
N ALA A 142 -19.74 6.02 14.53
CA ALA A 142 -20.06 6.86 15.68
C ALA A 142 -21.52 6.70 16.20
N GLY A 143 -22.43 6.20 15.35
CA GLY A 143 -23.83 5.89 15.74
C GLY A 143 -24.02 4.52 16.39
N ARG A 144 -22.98 3.69 16.52
CA ARG A 144 -23.04 2.38 17.18
C ARG A 144 -22.63 2.53 18.64
N HIS A 145 -23.24 1.73 19.55
CA HIS A 145 -22.88 1.69 20.97
C HIS A 145 -21.48 1.11 21.17
N LEU A 146 -20.47 1.92 20.90
CA LEU A 146 -19.07 1.56 21.13
C LEU A 146 -18.66 1.93 22.56
N SER A 147 -17.81 1.11 23.17
CA SER A 147 -17.24 1.49 24.47
C SER A 147 -16.45 2.81 24.35
N ARG A 148 -16.46 3.62 25.39
CA ARG A 148 -15.71 4.88 25.44
C ARG A 148 -14.23 4.69 25.08
N THR A 149 -13.66 3.56 25.49
CA THR A 149 -12.26 3.19 25.19
C THR A 149 -12.00 3.08 23.69
N TYR A 150 -12.88 2.41 22.92
CA TYR A 150 -12.74 2.31 21.47
C TYR A 150 -12.85 3.68 20.77
N LEU A 151 -13.82 4.49 21.19
CA LEU A 151 -13.99 5.86 20.67
C LEU A 151 -12.75 6.73 20.93
N THR A 152 -12.16 6.60 22.13
CA THR A 152 -10.95 7.34 22.49
C THR A 152 -9.75 6.91 21.64
N ILE A 153 -9.50 5.59 21.52
CA ILE A 153 -8.39 5.06 20.72
C ILE A 153 -8.53 5.47 19.25
N ALA A 154 -9.71 5.28 18.67
CA ALA A 154 -9.98 5.64 17.29
C ALA A 154 -9.92 7.17 17.06
N GLY A 155 -10.40 7.97 18.02
CA GLY A 155 -10.31 9.42 17.98
C GLY A 155 -8.86 9.91 18.05
N VAL A 156 -8.04 9.33 18.93
CA VAL A 156 -6.59 9.65 19.03
C VAL A 156 -5.88 9.24 17.72
N ALA A 157 -6.18 8.05 17.17
CA ALA A 157 -5.60 7.62 15.92
C ALA A 157 -5.99 8.55 14.76
N LEU A 158 -7.27 8.93 14.66
CA LEU A 158 -7.74 9.90 13.66
C LEU A 158 -7.07 11.27 13.84
N PHE A 159 -6.97 11.77 15.07
CA PHE A 159 -6.29 13.03 15.37
C PHE A 159 -4.82 13.00 14.94
N LEU A 160 -4.08 11.94 15.29
CA LEU A 160 -2.68 11.79 14.90
C LEU A 160 -2.51 11.76 13.39
N VAL A 161 -3.39 11.04 12.70
CA VAL A 161 -3.39 10.94 11.25
C VAL A 161 -3.70 12.29 10.60
N VAL A 162 -4.74 13.00 11.06
CA VAL A 162 -5.07 14.35 10.57
C VAL A 162 -3.95 15.33 10.88
N ALA A 163 -3.34 15.24 12.07
CA ALA A 163 -2.21 16.09 12.44
C ALA A 163 -0.99 15.87 11.53
N VAL A 164 -0.64 14.60 11.24
CA VAL A 164 0.43 14.27 10.30
C VAL A 164 0.13 14.81 8.91
N LEU A 165 -1.12 14.67 8.44
CA LEU A 165 -1.52 15.26 7.15
C LEU A 165 -1.46 16.78 7.15
N ALA A 166 -1.96 17.42 8.20
CA ALA A 166 -1.90 18.88 8.31
C ALA A 166 -0.45 19.36 8.21
N VAL A 167 0.49 18.64 8.86
CA VAL A 167 1.93 18.92 8.76
C VAL A 167 2.42 18.68 7.34
N VAL A 168 2.08 17.53 6.70
CA VAL A 168 2.49 17.22 5.33
C VAL A 168 1.93 18.25 4.34
N PHE A 169 0.66 18.63 4.48
CA PHE A 169 0.03 19.68 3.66
C PHE A 169 0.65 21.06 3.91
N ALA A 170 0.88 21.44 5.18
CA ALA A 170 1.52 22.71 5.50
C ALA A 170 2.96 22.80 4.96
N VAL A 171 3.72 21.71 5.08
CA VAL A 171 5.07 21.60 4.50
C VAL A 171 5.00 21.60 2.96
N GLY A 172 4.05 20.89 2.36
CA GLY A 172 3.82 20.86 0.92
C GLY A 172 3.34 22.19 0.35
N ALA A 173 2.51 22.93 1.11
CA ALA A 173 2.03 24.26 0.71
C ALA A 173 3.15 25.32 0.65
N HIS A 174 4.24 25.11 1.38
CA HIS A 174 5.37 26.04 1.47
C HIS A 174 6.70 25.37 1.09
N PRO A 175 7.11 25.42 -0.20
CA PRO A 175 8.34 24.76 -0.67
C PRO A 175 9.59 25.11 0.15
N ALA A 176 9.69 26.36 0.64
CA ALA A 176 10.79 26.79 1.51
C ALA A 176 10.77 26.08 2.88
N ILE A 177 9.61 25.75 3.41
CA ILE A 177 9.48 25.00 4.67
C ILE A 177 9.83 23.53 4.43
N ALA A 178 9.35 22.94 3.31
CA ALA A 178 9.69 21.60 2.88
C ALA A 178 11.19 21.40 2.71
N GLY A 179 11.86 22.30 2.04
CA GLY A 179 13.32 22.27 1.88
C GLY A 179 14.07 22.37 3.21
N ARG A 180 13.62 23.26 4.13
CA ARG A 180 14.22 23.38 5.48
C ARG A 180 14.01 22.11 6.32
N ALA A 181 12.83 21.53 6.26
CA ALA A 181 12.50 20.29 6.97
C ALA A 181 13.35 19.13 6.43
N ALA A 182 13.41 18.96 5.10
CA ALA A 182 14.23 17.95 4.43
C ALA A 182 15.72 18.09 4.79
N ARG A 183 16.25 19.31 4.81
CA ARG A 183 17.62 19.61 5.25
C ARG A 183 17.88 19.21 6.69
N ARG A 184 16.93 19.49 7.61
CA ARG A 184 17.07 19.10 9.02
C ARG A 184 17.06 17.59 9.19
N LEU A 185 16.13 16.89 8.54
CA LEU A 185 16.04 15.43 8.56
C LEU A 185 17.31 14.79 7.96
N ALA A 186 17.80 15.30 6.83
CA ALA A 186 19.03 14.81 6.21
C ALA A 186 20.25 15.01 7.10
N ARG A 187 20.34 16.12 7.86
CA ARG A 187 21.41 16.33 8.86
C ARG A 187 21.37 15.32 9.99
N VAL A 188 20.17 14.93 10.47
CA VAL A 188 20.03 13.89 11.49
C VAL A 188 20.36 12.52 10.88
N ALA A 189 19.84 12.21 9.69
CA ALA A 189 20.08 10.95 8.99
C ALA A 189 21.56 10.77 8.60
N ARG A 190 22.31 11.85 8.35
CA ARG A 190 23.76 11.83 8.08
C ARG A 190 24.57 11.21 9.23
N ARG A 191 24.05 11.25 10.48
CA ARG A 191 24.69 10.53 11.62
C ARG A 191 24.72 9.02 11.44
N PHE A 192 23.74 8.48 10.70
CA PHE A 192 23.61 7.04 10.46
C PHE A 192 24.04 6.64 9.04
N ARG A 193 24.04 7.59 8.09
CA ARG A 193 24.45 7.42 6.69
C ARG A 193 25.24 8.64 6.21
N PRO A 194 26.59 8.62 6.26
CA PRO A 194 27.44 9.77 5.94
C PRO A 194 27.31 10.31 4.49
N GLY A 195 26.79 9.51 3.56
CA GLY A 195 26.63 9.88 2.14
C GLY A 195 25.40 10.74 1.82
N ILE A 196 24.59 11.15 2.80
CA ILE A 196 23.42 11.99 2.56
C ILE A 196 23.83 13.47 2.52
N ASP A 197 23.61 14.13 1.36
CA ASP A 197 23.81 15.58 1.22
C ASP A 197 22.56 16.34 1.67
N PRO A 198 22.63 17.17 2.74
CA PRO A 198 21.51 17.95 3.23
C PRO A 198 21.01 19.03 2.25
N GLU A 199 21.88 19.56 1.38
CA GLU A 199 21.47 20.57 0.39
C GLU A 199 20.68 19.93 -0.75
N GLN A 200 21.13 18.78 -1.23
CA GLN A 200 20.42 18.00 -2.24
C GLN A 200 19.06 17.54 -1.71
N ALA A 201 18.99 17.12 -0.44
CA ALA A 201 17.73 16.78 0.23
C ALA A 201 16.79 17.99 0.32
N ALA A 202 17.32 19.19 0.59
CA ALA A 202 16.52 20.41 0.65
C ALA A 202 15.95 20.80 -0.72
N GLN A 203 16.75 20.70 -1.78
CA GLN A 203 16.30 20.95 -3.15
C GLN A 203 15.22 19.96 -3.57
N THR A 204 15.43 18.68 -3.31
CA THR A 204 14.44 17.61 -3.58
C THR A 204 13.15 17.85 -2.80
N GLY A 205 13.24 18.21 -1.53
CA GLY A 205 12.08 18.50 -0.67
C GLY A 205 11.28 19.71 -1.18
N SER A 206 11.94 20.80 -1.56
CA SER A 206 11.26 21.98 -2.11
C SER A 206 10.62 21.70 -3.48
N ARG A 207 11.31 20.93 -4.34
CA ARG A 207 10.79 20.50 -5.64
C ARG A 207 9.57 19.60 -5.49
N LEU A 208 9.62 18.60 -4.62
CA LEU A 208 8.47 17.73 -4.32
C LEU A 208 7.27 18.52 -3.79
N ALA A 209 7.50 19.51 -2.94
CA ALA A 209 6.43 20.36 -2.42
C ALA A 209 5.78 21.21 -3.53
N SER A 210 6.57 21.76 -4.45
CA SER A 210 6.04 22.53 -5.59
C SER A 210 5.24 21.65 -6.54
N LEU A 211 5.71 20.44 -6.81
CA LEU A 211 5.01 19.45 -7.64
C LEU A 211 3.74 18.94 -6.96
N ALA A 212 3.78 18.67 -5.65
CA ALA A 212 2.59 18.32 -4.88
C ALA A 212 1.53 19.43 -4.96
N ARG A 213 1.93 20.68 -4.86
CA ARG A 213 1.03 21.84 -4.98
C ARG A 213 0.35 21.90 -6.36
N SER A 214 1.10 21.67 -7.44
CA SER A 214 0.54 21.64 -8.80
C SER A 214 -0.35 20.40 -9.01
N ALA A 215 0.05 19.24 -8.52
CA ALA A 215 -0.71 17.99 -8.61
C ALA A 215 -1.97 17.98 -7.73
N LEU A 216 -1.97 18.76 -6.62
CA LEU A 216 -3.10 18.92 -5.69
C LEU A 216 -4.10 19.99 -6.16
N SER A 217 -3.92 20.59 -7.33
CA SER A 217 -4.79 21.64 -7.84
C SER A 217 -5.69 21.16 -9.00
N GLY A 218 -6.95 21.54 -8.96
CA GLY A 218 -7.90 21.41 -10.07
C GLY A 218 -8.35 19.98 -10.41
N ARG A 219 -8.75 19.79 -11.68
CA ARG A 219 -9.30 18.53 -12.22
C ARG A 219 -8.31 17.35 -12.15
N ALA A 220 -7.02 17.62 -12.24
CA ALA A 220 -5.99 16.59 -12.16
C ALA A 220 -5.94 15.94 -10.77
N PHE A 221 -6.08 16.73 -9.70
CA PHE A 221 -6.21 16.24 -8.35
C PHE A 221 -7.42 15.34 -8.17
N LEU A 222 -8.61 15.80 -8.57
CA LEU A 222 -9.85 15.03 -8.43
C LEU A 222 -9.75 13.67 -9.14
N ALA A 223 -9.16 13.64 -10.33
CA ALA A 223 -8.97 12.39 -11.05
C ALA A 223 -7.95 11.46 -10.38
N SER A 224 -6.83 11.99 -9.88
CA SER A 224 -5.82 11.19 -9.16
C SER A 224 -6.36 10.71 -7.83
N PHE A 225 -7.05 11.56 -7.07
CA PHE A 225 -7.72 11.19 -5.83
C PHE A 225 -8.82 10.15 -6.07
N GLY A 226 -9.58 10.26 -7.18
CA GLY A 226 -10.59 9.26 -7.56
C GLY A 226 -9.97 7.88 -7.79
N PHE A 227 -8.82 7.79 -8.47
CA PHE A 227 -8.12 6.52 -8.65
C PHE A 227 -7.47 6.00 -7.36
N ALA A 228 -6.93 6.87 -6.51
CA ALA A 228 -6.43 6.48 -5.19
C ALA A 228 -7.55 5.96 -4.28
N SER A 229 -8.70 6.63 -4.28
CA SER A 229 -9.88 6.18 -3.55
C SER A 229 -10.45 4.89 -4.14
N GLY A 230 -10.47 4.76 -5.47
CA GLY A 230 -10.90 3.55 -6.16
C GLY A 230 -10.04 2.34 -5.80
N ASP A 231 -8.72 2.50 -5.76
CA ASP A 231 -7.79 1.48 -5.30
C ASP A 231 -8.17 0.98 -3.89
N LEU A 232 -8.27 1.87 -2.92
CA LEU A 232 -8.59 1.53 -1.55
C LEU A 232 -10.01 0.96 -1.36
N LEU A 233 -10.99 1.50 -2.10
CA LEU A 233 -12.39 1.05 -2.01
C LEU A 233 -12.57 -0.35 -2.62
N PHE A 234 -11.92 -0.64 -3.74
CA PHE A 234 -11.95 -1.99 -4.33
C PHE A 234 -11.20 -3.01 -3.48
N ASP A 235 -10.10 -2.61 -2.84
CA ASP A 235 -9.38 -3.47 -1.91
C ASP A 235 -10.20 -3.73 -0.63
N LEU A 236 -10.83 -2.70 -0.07
CA LEU A 236 -11.79 -2.82 1.04
C LEU A 236 -12.99 -3.69 0.66
N LEU A 237 -13.51 -3.52 -0.56
CA LEU A 237 -14.60 -4.36 -1.10
C LEU A 237 -14.17 -5.83 -1.18
N SER A 238 -12.93 -6.11 -1.60
CA SER A 238 -12.39 -7.46 -1.62
C SER A 238 -12.41 -8.09 -0.21
N LEU A 239 -12.07 -7.32 0.83
CA LEU A 239 -12.16 -7.76 2.23
C LEU A 239 -13.61 -8.00 2.65
N ASP A 240 -14.53 -7.07 2.33
CA ASP A 240 -15.96 -7.21 2.66
C ASP A 240 -16.59 -8.44 2.01
N LEU A 241 -16.26 -8.69 0.74
CA LEU A 241 -16.71 -9.86 -0.01
C LEU A 241 -16.24 -11.17 0.61
N MET A 242 -15.06 -11.21 1.25
CA MET A 242 -14.61 -12.38 2.01
C MET A 242 -15.45 -12.61 3.27
N PHE A 243 -15.88 -11.57 3.96
CA PHE A 243 -16.83 -11.70 5.07
C PHE A 243 -18.21 -12.16 4.57
N LEU A 244 -18.71 -11.61 3.46
CA LEU A 244 -19.97 -12.02 2.84
C LEU A 244 -19.94 -13.47 2.35
N ALA A 245 -18.80 -13.95 1.86
CA ALA A 245 -18.61 -15.35 1.50
C ALA A 245 -18.84 -16.30 2.68
N LEU A 246 -18.57 -15.84 3.90
CA LEU A 246 -18.76 -16.54 5.16
C LEU A 246 -20.09 -16.18 5.88
N HIS A 247 -21.06 -15.62 5.15
CA HIS A 247 -22.38 -15.25 5.68
C HIS A 247 -22.36 -14.22 6.82
N TYR A 248 -21.34 -13.35 6.87
CA TYR A 248 -21.24 -12.28 7.86
C TYR A 248 -21.06 -10.93 7.19
N GLN A 249 -21.68 -9.89 7.72
CA GLN A 249 -21.57 -8.52 7.21
C GLN A 249 -21.14 -7.58 8.35
N PRO A 250 -19.85 -7.20 8.42
CA PRO A 250 -19.37 -6.32 9.50
C PRO A 250 -19.92 -4.90 9.40
N GLY A 251 -20.32 -4.48 8.20
CA GLY A 251 -20.73 -3.12 7.86
C GLY A 251 -19.54 -2.23 7.50
N PHE A 252 -19.82 -1.21 6.69
CA PHE A 252 -18.79 -0.34 6.11
C PHE A 252 -17.89 0.32 7.16
N GLY A 253 -18.48 0.96 8.19
CA GLY A 253 -17.71 1.71 9.19
C GLY A 253 -16.64 0.87 9.90
N PRO A 254 -17.03 -0.21 10.62
CA PRO A 254 -16.09 -1.13 11.26
C PRO A 254 -15.01 -1.66 10.33
N LEU A 255 -15.40 -2.02 9.10
CA LEU A 255 -14.47 -2.59 8.13
C LEU A 255 -13.47 -1.56 7.61
N ALA A 256 -13.93 -0.34 7.31
CA ALA A 256 -13.07 0.76 6.88
C ALA A 256 -12.06 1.17 7.97
N VAL A 257 -12.50 1.21 9.24
CA VAL A 257 -11.60 1.47 10.37
C VAL A 257 -10.56 0.37 10.53
N ALA A 258 -10.97 -0.90 10.47
CA ALA A 258 -10.08 -2.05 10.58
C ALA A 258 -9.04 -2.06 9.44
N TYR A 259 -9.51 -1.86 8.21
CA TYR A 259 -8.69 -1.81 7.00
C TYR A 259 -7.66 -0.67 7.05
N ALA A 260 -8.09 0.54 7.37
CA ALA A 260 -7.20 1.68 7.43
C ALA A 260 -6.16 1.54 8.55
N ALA A 261 -6.57 1.06 9.74
CA ALA A 261 -5.66 0.79 10.85
C ALA A 261 -4.62 -0.28 10.48
N ALA A 262 -5.02 -1.34 9.77
CA ALA A 262 -4.11 -2.38 9.31
C ALA A 262 -3.10 -1.84 8.28
N ASN A 263 -3.53 -0.97 7.37
CA ASN A 263 -2.63 -0.30 6.42
C ASN A 263 -1.62 0.62 7.13
N ILE A 264 -2.06 1.39 8.13
CA ILE A 264 -1.17 2.24 8.94
C ILE A 264 -0.17 1.37 9.72
N ALA A 265 -0.62 0.28 10.34
CA ALA A 265 0.26 -0.62 11.08
C ALA A 265 1.29 -1.30 10.17
N SER A 266 0.93 -1.63 8.92
CA SER A 266 1.83 -2.22 7.93
C SER A 266 2.94 -1.29 7.46
N ALA A 267 2.78 0.04 7.63
CA ALA A 267 3.81 1.02 7.31
C ALA A 267 5.06 0.89 8.20
N ILE A 268 4.93 0.25 9.36
CA ILE A 268 6.07 -0.09 10.22
C ILE A 268 6.72 -1.36 9.63
N PRO A 269 7.98 -1.31 9.15
CA PRO A 269 8.61 -2.42 8.43
C PRO A 269 9.12 -3.51 9.38
N VAL A 270 8.22 -4.13 10.15
CA VAL A 270 8.56 -5.22 11.08
C VAL A 270 8.72 -6.54 10.34
N THR A 271 7.82 -6.77 9.36
CA THR A 271 7.79 -8.02 8.57
C THR A 271 7.63 -7.71 7.08
N PRO A 272 8.16 -8.57 6.19
CA PRO A 272 7.94 -8.41 4.75
C PRO A 272 6.45 -8.38 4.42
N GLY A 273 6.00 -7.31 3.73
CA GLY A 273 4.61 -7.14 3.35
C GLY A 273 3.59 -7.07 4.50
N GLY A 274 4.04 -6.72 5.73
CA GLY A 274 3.18 -6.61 6.91
C GLY A 274 2.57 -7.95 7.38
N LEU A 275 3.19 -9.10 7.01
CA LEU A 275 2.70 -10.42 7.43
C LEU A 275 2.65 -10.54 8.95
N GLY A 276 1.53 -10.99 9.47
CA GLY A 276 1.21 -11.07 10.89
C GLY A 276 0.62 -9.77 11.45
N VAL A 277 1.17 -8.62 11.10
CA VAL A 277 0.69 -7.32 11.62
C VAL A 277 -0.68 -6.96 11.06
N VAL A 278 -0.85 -7.07 9.74
CA VAL A 278 -2.11 -6.78 9.05
C VAL A 278 -3.21 -7.74 9.52
N GLU A 279 -2.92 -9.04 9.56
CA GLU A 279 -3.87 -10.08 9.94
C GLU A 279 -4.35 -9.89 11.38
N VAL A 280 -3.42 -9.71 12.32
CA VAL A 280 -3.75 -9.51 13.73
C VAL A 280 -4.57 -8.23 13.91
N THR A 281 -4.20 -7.14 13.23
CA THR A 281 -4.91 -5.86 13.32
C THR A 281 -6.34 -5.97 12.78
N LEU A 282 -6.51 -6.55 11.58
CA LEU A 282 -7.83 -6.76 10.97
C LEU A 282 -8.72 -7.63 11.84
N VAL A 283 -8.21 -8.78 12.30
CA VAL A 283 -8.97 -9.69 13.17
C VAL A 283 -9.32 -9.02 14.49
N ALA A 284 -8.35 -8.38 15.16
CA ALA A 284 -8.59 -7.76 16.46
C ALA A 284 -9.68 -6.67 16.40
N ILE A 285 -9.61 -5.80 15.38
CA ILE A 285 -10.55 -4.70 15.24
C ILE A 285 -11.93 -5.20 14.81
N THR A 286 -12.02 -6.12 13.83
CA THR A 286 -13.32 -6.66 13.40
C THR A 286 -14.01 -7.46 14.49
N VAL A 287 -13.28 -8.24 15.29
CA VAL A 287 -13.81 -8.93 16.48
C VAL A 287 -14.23 -7.91 17.54
N GLY A 288 -13.47 -6.84 17.76
CA GLY A 288 -13.83 -5.76 18.66
C GLY A 288 -15.13 -5.05 18.27
N PHE A 289 -15.48 -5.05 16.98
CA PHE A 289 -16.77 -4.58 16.46
C PHE A 289 -17.87 -5.66 16.42
N GLY A 290 -17.63 -6.83 17.00
CA GLY A 290 -18.64 -7.87 17.18
C GLY A 290 -18.61 -8.99 16.13
N ALA A 291 -17.60 -9.06 15.25
CA ALA A 291 -17.47 -10.20 14.36
C ALA A 291 -17.11 -11.48 15.14
N PRO A 292 -17.74 -12.63 14.83
CA PRO A 292 -17.32 -13.90 15.41
C PRO A 292 -15.85 -14.17 15.07
N ARG A 293 -15.04 -14.54 16.07
CA ARG A 293 -13.59 -14.69 15.93
C ARG A 293 -13.19 -15.65 14.80
N ALA A 294 -13.86 -16.79 14.71
CA ALA A 294 -13.60 -17.77 13.66
C ALA A 294 -13.86 -17.20 12.27
N THR A 295 -15.00 -16.50 12.08
CA THR A 295 -15.36 -15.84 10.83
C THR A 295 -14.36 -14.75 10.47
N ALA A 296 -13.95 -13.90 11.43
CA ALA A 296 -12.97 -12.86 11.21
C ALA A 296 -11.62 -13.42 10.75
N VAL A 297 -11.13 -14.48 11.40
CA VAL A 297 -9.86 -15.13 11.01
C VAL A 297 -9.96 -15.71 9.60
N LEU A 298 -11.04 -16.45 9.28
CA LEU A 298 -11.20 -17.05 7.95
C LEU A 298 -11.35 -16.00 6.85
N ALA A 299 -12.15 -14.95 7.09
CA ALA A 299 -12.33 -13.85 6.12
C ALA A 299 -11.02 -13.11 5.86
N VAL A 300 -10.26 -12.79 6.91
CA VAL A 300 -8.98 -12.10 6.79
C VAL A 300 -7.95 -12.99 6.09
N LEU A 301 -7.87 -14.27 6.38
CA LEU A 301 -6.98 -15.21 5.68
C LEU A 301 -7.35 -15.33 4.19
N GLY A 302 -8.66 -15.47 3.88
CA GLY A 302 -9.14 -15.48 2.50
C GLY A 302 -8.80 -14.18 1.76
N TYR A 303 -9.02 -13.04 2.40
CA TYR A 303 -8.61 -11.72 1.86
C TYR A 303 -7.10 -11.67 1.60
N ARG A 304 -6.25 -12.17 2.52
CA ARG A 304 -4.80 -12.18 2.30
C ARG A 304 -4.37 -13.09 1.15
N ILE A 305 -5.09 -14.18 0.91
CA ILE A 305 -4.85 -15.00 -0.28
C ILE A 305 -5.09 -14.16 -1.55
N VAL A 306 -6.17 -13.39 -1.59
CA VAL A 306 -6.55 -12.60 -2.77
C VAL A 306 -5.72 -11.32 -2.89
N ASN A 307 -5.49 -10.59 -1.81
CA ASN A 307 -4.79 -9.31 -1.81
C ASN A 307 -3.26 -9.43 -1.86
N TYR A 308 -2.70 -10.44 -1.20
CA TYR A 308 -1.26 -10.59 -1.03
C TYR A 308 -0.67 -11.67 -1.93
N TRP A 309 -1.20 -12.89 -1.86
CA TRP A 309 -0.59 -14.05 -2.53
C TRP A 309 -0.93 -14.14 -4.01
N LEU A 310 -2.18 -13.91 -4.37
CA LEU A 310 -2.62 -14.01 -5.77
C LEU A 310 -1.91 -13.02 -6.70
N PRO A 311 -1.72 -11.72 -6.33
CA PRO A 311 -1.01 -10.77 -7.17
C PRO A 311 0.49 -11.07 -7.37
N LEU A 312 1.10 -11.92 -6.53
CA LEU A 312 2.48 -12.35 -6.74
C LEU A 312 2.65 -13.14 -8.05
N LEU A 313 1.62 -13.86 -8.51
CA LEU A 313 1.68 -14.61 -9.75
C LEU A 313 1.82 -13.70 -10.99
N PRO A 314 0.88 -12.76 -11.27
CA PRO A 314 1.07 -11.81 -12.35
C PRO A 314 2.27 -10.88 -12.10
N GLY A 315 2.62 -10.59 -10.83
CA GLY A 315 3.80 -9.84 -10.47
C GLY A 315 5.11 -10.51 -10.89
N ALA A 316 5.24 -11.82 -10.72
CA ALA A 316 6.38 -12.59 -11.20
C ALA A 316 6.51 -12.52 -12.73
N VAL A 317 5.39 -12.66 -13.44
CA VAL A 317 5.36 -12.55 -14.92
C VAL A 317 5.74 -11.13 -15.35
N ALA A 318 5.21 -10.10 -14.68
CA ALA A 318 5.55 -8.71 -14.95
C ALA A 318 7.04 -8.43 -14.70
N TYR A 319 7.60 -8.95 -13.60
CA TYR A 319 9.02 -8.83 -13.28
C TYR A 319 9.92 -9.45 -14.36
N LEU A 320 9.56 -10.64 -14.85
CA LEU A 320 10.29 -11.28 -15.93
C LEU A 320 10.23 -10.45 -17.22
N ARG A 321 9.04 -9.93 -17.59
CA ARG A 321 8.88 -9.05 -18.77
C ARG A 321 9.76 -7.80 -18.67
N VAL A 322 9.77 -7.16 -17.51
CA VAL A 322 10.58 -5.96 -17.25
C VAL A 322 12.06 -6.28 -17.36
N ARG A 323 12.53 -7.35 -16.74
CA ARG A 323 13.92 -7.82 -16.84
C ARG A 323 14.36 -8.11 -18.27
N LEU A 324 13.53 -8.78 -19.05
CA LEU A 324 13.82 -9.09 -20.45
C LEU A 324 13.86 -7.83 -21.32
N ARG A 325 13.04 -6.83 -21.04
CA ARG A 325 13.09 -5.53 -21.73
C ARG A 325 14.38 -4.76 -21.41
N SER A 326 14.75 -4.66 -20.14
CA SER A 326 15.99 -3.99 -19.73
C SER A 326 17.24 -4.66 -20.31
N ALA A 327 17.25 -5.98 -20.41
CA ALA A 327 18.36 -6.72 -21.04
C ALA A 327 18.49 -6.46 -22.56
N LYS A 328 17.37 -6.18 -23.26
CA LYS A 328 17.36 -5.83 -24.69
C LYS A 328 17.72 -4.37 -24.96
N ALA A 329 17.49 -3.48 -24.02
CA ALA A 329 17.82 -2.05 -24.18
C ALA A 329 19.32 -1.75 -24.13
N GLY A 330 20.16 -2.70 -23.67
CA GLY A 330 21.62 -2.50 -23.52
C GLY A 330 21.97 -1.51 -22.41
N PRO A 331 23.23 -1.43 -21.95
CA PRO A 331 23.64 -0.38 -21.03
C PRO A 331 23.48 0.98 -21.71
N SER A 332 22.68 1.86 -21.10
CA SER A 332 22.56 3.26 -21.53
C SER A 332 23.97 3.85 -21.64
N ARG A 333 24.39 4.24 -22.85
CA ARG A 333 25.64 4.98 -23.05
C ARG A 333 25.60 6.22 -22.16
N PRO A 334 26.62 6.46 -21.31
CA PRO A 334 26.73 7.75 -20.63
C PRO A 334 26.73 8.81 -21.70
N SER A 335 25.84 9.80 -21.58
CA SER A 335 25.85 11.00 -22.41
C SER A 335 27.22 11.67 -22.23
N ALA A 336 28.05 11.59 -23.27
CA ALA A 336 29.24 12.42 -23.38
C ALA A 336 28.79 13.87 -23.53
N GLY A 337 29.13 14.70 -22.56
CA GLY A 337 28.87 16.12 -22.53
C GLY A 337 29.52 16.70 -21.30
#